data_8152c4aa57aade7c0a4948bbabeea5e0
#
_entry.id   8152c4aa57aade7c0a4948bbabeea5e0
#
_cell.length_a   1.000
_cell.length_b   1.000
_cell.length_c   1.000
_cell.angle_alpha   90.00
_cell.angle_beta   90.00
_cell.angle_gamma   90.00
#
_symmetry.space_group_name_H-M   'P 1'
#
loop_
_entity.id
_entity.type
_entity.pdbx_description
1 polymer ?
#
loop_
_entity_poly.entity_id
_entity_poly.type
_entity_poly.pdbx_seq_one_letter_code
_entity_poly.pdbx_strand_id
1 'polypeptide(L)'
;MKKILAILIMSFISTSSFAASEMTLEKCSEMSQMAGIIMTMRQEGSTMAEVFVQNAQAADNNKINLLNDISKRAYNSAWTKYSALTPVLQRDEILDFQNFIFSECFDTIPQ
;
A
#
# COMPACT_ATOMS: atom_id res chain seq x y z
N MET A 1 12.32 7.63 8.70
CA MET A 1 11.80 8.29 8.53
C MET A 1 11.72 8.35 8.65
N LYS A 2 11.79 7.56 8.91
CA LYS A 2 11.59 7.87 8.95
C LYS A 2 11.37 7.52 9.21
N LYS A 3 11.28 6.81 9.38
CA LYS A 3 11.04 6.88 9.47
C LYS A 3 10.79 6.37 9.72
N ILE A 4 10.97 5.99 10.05
CA ILE A 4 10.63 5.89 10.07
C ILE A 4 10.59 5.32 10.37
N LEU A 5 10.57 4.85 10.68
CA LEU A 5 10.37 4.78 10.73
C LEU A 5 10.43 4.29 11.09
N ALA A 6 10.52 3.80 11.38
CA ALA A 6 10.38 3.80 11.48
C ALA A 6 10.53 3.31 11.71
N ILE A 7 10.74 3.22 12.04
CA ILE A 7 10.70 3.15 12.02
C ILE A 7 10.86 2.62 12.22
N LEU A 8 10.68 2.26 12.47
CA LEU A 8 10.60 2.20 12.36
C LEU A 8 10.89 1.76 12.66
N ILE A 9 10.79 1.53 12.98
CA ILE A 9 10.83 1.52 12.93
C ILE A 9 11.25 1.06 13.15
N MET A 10 11.31 0.86 13.44
CA MET A 10 11.43 0.86 13.36
C MET A 10 11.97 0.39 13.65
N SER A 11 12.10 0.05 14.05
CA SER A 11 12.41 0.08 14.10
C SER A 11 12.91 -0.49 14.38
N PHE A 12 13.13 -1.02 14.96
CA PHE A 12 13.31 -1.29 15.08
C PHE A 12 13.80 -2.08 15.44
N ILE A 13 13.92 -2.41 15.93
CA ILE A 13 13.99 -3.12 16.14
C ILE A 13 14.37 -4.05 16.03
N SER A 14 14.43 -4.41 16.11
CA SER A 14 14.39 -5.16 15.84
C SER A 14 14.36 -5.94 15.30
N THR A 15 14.39 -6.11 15.10
CA THR A 15 14.30 -6.90 14.49
C THR A 15 13.72 -7.96 13.82
N SER A 16 14.00 -8.65 13.13
CA SER A 16 13.52 -9.95 12.82
C SER A 16 12.15 -10.21 13.35
N SER A 17 11.97 -9.71 14.45
CA SER A 17 10.69 -9.86 15.09
C SER A 17 9.57 -9.14 14.35
N PHE A 18 9.92 -8.30 13.37
CA PHE A 18 8.88 -7.64 12.60
C PHE A 18 7.99 -8.66 11.89
N ALA A 19 8.60 -9.71 11.32
CA ALA A 19 7.82 -10.72 10.61
C ALA A 19 6.87 -11.45 11.53
N ALA A 20 7.20 -11.53 12.81
CA ALA A 20 6.37 -12.21 13.81
C ALA A 20 5.45 -11.26 14.56
N SER A 21 5.54 -9.95 14.30
CA SER A 21 4.72 -9.01 15.03
C SER A 21 3.27 -9.05 14.55
N GLU A 22 2.39 -8.79 15.48
CA GLU A 22 0.97 -8.78 15.19
C GLU A 22 0.60 -7.59 14.32
N MET A 23 -0.45 -7.76 13.53
CA MET A 23 -1.02 -6.65 12.78
C MET A 23 -1.72 -5.69 13.73
N THR A 24 -1.57 -4.39 13.49
CA THR A 24 -2.14 -3.34 14.31
C THR A 24 -2.88 -2.34 13.43
N LEU A 25 -3.72 -1.52 14.07
CA LEU A 25 -4.40 -0.44 13.35
C LEU A 25 -3.41 0.50 12.67
N GLU A 26 -2.29 0.77 13.33
CA GLU A 26 -1.27 1.66 12.78
C GLU A 26 -0.69 1.08 11.49
N LYS A 27 -0.39 -0.21 11.48
CA LYS A 27 0.11 -0.87 10.28
C LYS A 27 -0.92 -0.87 9.17
N CYS A 28 -2.19 -1.10 9.51
CA CYS A 28 -3.27 -1.05 8.52
C CYS A 28 -3.42 0.35 7.93
N SER A 29 -3.25 1.38 8.75
CA SER A 29 -3.27 2.76 8.27
C SER A 29 -2.15 3.01 7.27
N GLU A 30 -0.94 2.52 7.56
CA GLU A 30 0.19 2.65 6.64
C GLU A 30 -0.08 1.92 5.32
N MET A 31 -0.65 0.73 5.39
CA MET A 31 -0.99 -0.03 4.18
C MET A 31 -2.03 0.71 3.34
N SER A 32 -3.00 1.33 3.99
CA SER A 32 -4.00 2.14 3.31
C SER A 32 -3.37 3.33 2.60
N GLN A 33 -2.39 3.98 3.22
CA GLN A 33 -1.67 5.08 2.60
C GLN A 33 -0.88 4.61 1.38
N MET A 34 -0.19 3.48 1.49
CA MET A 34 0.50 2.88 0.35
C MET A 34 -0.47 2.58 -0.79
N ALA A 35 -1.64 2.05 -0.44
CA ALA A 35 -2.68 1.73 -1.42
C ALA A 35 -3.13 2.99 -2.16
N GLY A 36 -3.29 4.09 -1.44
CA GLY A 36 -3.67 5.37 -2.05
C GLY A 36 -2.65 5.86 -3.06
N ILE A 37 -1.37 5.78 -2.70
CA ILE A 37 -0.28 6.19 -3.60
C ILE A 37 -0.27 5.32 -4.85
N ILE A 38 -0.36 4.00 -4.68
CA ILE A 38 -0.31 3.06 -5.80
C ILE A 38 -1.50 3.24 -6.74
N MET A 39 -2.71 3.35 -6.19
CA MET A 39 -3.90 3.55 -7.03
C MET A 39 -3.85 4.91 -7.73
N THR A 40 -3.29 5.94 -7.08
CA THR A 40 -3.08 7.22 -7.71
C THR A 40 -2.17 7.07 -8.92
N MET A 41 -1.07 6.32 -8.79
CA MET A 41 -0.16 6.07 -9.92
C MET A 41 -0.90 5.38 -11.07
N ARG A 42 -1.75 4.41 -10.75
CA ARG A 42 -2.55 3.75 -11.79
C ARG A 42 -3.48 4.73 -12.49
N GLN A 43 -4.18 5.56 -11.73
CA GLN A 43 -5.10 6.56 -12.30
C GLN A 43 -4.37 7.56 -13.18
N GLU A 44 -3.11 7.85 -12.85
CA GLU A 44 -2.28 8.77 -13.63
C GLU A 44 -1.64 8.10 -14.85
N GLY A 45 -1.85 6.83 -15.05
CA GLY A 45 -1.41 6.12 -16.24
C GLY A 45 -0.15 5.30 -16.09
N SER A 46 0.41 5.18 -14.88
CA SER A 46 1.56 4.31 -14.67
C SER A 46 1.17 2.86 -14.91
N THR A 47 2.04 2.11 -15.59
CA THR A 47 1.83 0.68 -15.76
C THR A 47 2.20 -0.06 -14.47
N MET A 48 1.72 -1.29 -14.33
CA MET A 48 2.11 -2.10 -13.19
C MET A 48 3.62 -2.32 -13.13
N ALA A 49 4.25 -2.50 -14.30
CA ALA A 49 5.70 -2.66 -14.36
C ALA A 49 6.42 -1.43 -13.83
N GLU A 50 5.94 -0.24 -14.19
CA GLU A 50 6.55 1.01 -13.69
C GLU A 50 6.40 1.12 -12.18
N VAL A 51 5.26 0.73 -11.65
CA VAL A 51 5.03 0.75 -10.21
C VAL A 51 5.96 -0.24 -9.50
N PHE A 52 6.17 -1.43 -10.07
CA PHE A 52 7.08 -2.41 -9.49
C PHE A 52 8.51 -1.89 -9.46
N VAL A 53 8.95 -1.18 -10.50
CA VAL A 53 10.28 -0.57 -10.52
C VAL A 53 10.40 0.45 -9.38
N GLN A 54 9.37 1.25 -9.18
CA GLN A 54 9.34 2.21 -8.09
C GLN A 54 9.38 1.51 -6.73
N ASN A 55 8.59 0.43 -6.56
CA ASN A 55 8.54 -0.33 -5.30
C ASN A 55 9.90 -0.92 -4.95
N ALA A 56 10.71 -1.28 -5.95
CA ALA A 56 12.02 -1.90 -5.72
C ALA A 56 12.99 -0.96 -5.02
N GLN A 57 12.65 0.33 -4.92
CA GLN A 57 13.49 1.31 -4.25
C GLN A 57 13.18 1.43 -2.76
N ALA A 58 12.23 0.64 -2.25
CA ALA A 58 11.88 0.67 -0.82
C ALA A 58 13.03 0.12 0.02
N ALA A 59 12.98 0.42 1.33
CA ALA A 59 14.10 0.21 2.23
C ALA A 59 14.48 -1.26 2.45
N ASP A 60 13.50 -2.15 2.44
CA ASP A 60 13.78 -3.57 2.72
C ASP A 60 12.85 -4.47 1.92
N ASN A 61 13.21 -5.75 1.87
CA ASN A 61 12.49 -6.72 1.06
C ASN A 61 11.05 -6.95 1.55
N ASN A 62 10.82 -6.86 2.84
CA ASN A 62 9.47 -7.04 3.37
C ASN A 62 8.56 -5.94 2.85
N LYS A 63 9.06 -4.71 2.84
CA LYS A 63 8.29 -3.57 2.33
C LYS A 63 8.09 -3.68 0.83
N ILE A 64 9.12 -4.10 0.09
CA ILE A 64 9.01 -4.31 -1.35
C ILE A 64 7.92 -5.33 -1.65
N ASN A 65 7.93 -6.46 -0.93
CA ASN A 65 6.94 -7.50 -1.13
C ASN A 65 5.53 -7.02 -0.84
N LEU A 66 5.36 -6.24 0.23
CA LEU A 66 4.07 -5.67 0.59
C LEU A 66 3.58 -4.70 -0.49
N LEU A 67 4.45 -3.81 -0.93
CA LEU A 67 4.10 -2.86 -1.98
C LEU A 67 3.74 -3.58 -3.29
N ASN A 68 4.47 -4.63 -3.63
CA ASN A 68 4.18 -5.41 -4.83
C ASN A 68 2.84 -6.13 -4.72
N ASP A 69 2.52 -6.65 -3.55
CA ASP A 69 1.22 -7.30 -3.33
C ASP A 69 0.07 -6.30 -3.50
N ILE A 70 0.20 -5.13 -2.88
CA ILE A 70 -0.81 -4.08 -3.00
C ILE A 70 -0.94 -3.64 -4.46
N SER A 71 0.21 -3.55 -5.17
CA SER A 71 0.20 -3.15 -6.58
C SER A 71 -0.54 -4.15 -7.45
N LYS A 72 -0.33 -5.45 -7.23
CA LYS A 72 -1.06 -6.47 -7.98
C LYS A 72 -2.57 -6.32 -7.77
N ARG A 73 -2.99 -6.02 -6.56
CA ARG A 73 -4.41 -5.81 -6.27
C ARG A 73 -4.92 -4.55 -6.94
N ALA A 74 -4.14 -3.48 -6.93
CA ALA A 74 -4.54 -2.20 -7.54
C ALA A 74 -4.75 -2.32 -9.04
N TYR A 75 -4.01 -3.23 -9.69
CA TYR A 75 -4.11 -3.42 -11.14
C TYR A 75 -5.05 -4.56 -11.52
N ASN A 76 -5.76 -5.11 -10.55
CA ASN A 76 -6.79 -6.11 -10.81
C ASN A 76 -7.96 -5.46 -11.54
N SER A 77 -8.62 -6.22 -12.43
CA SER A 77 -9.72 -5.70 -13.23
C SER A 77 -10.95 -5.31 -12.41
N ALA A 78 -11.00 -5.67 -11.13
CA ALA A 78 -12.07 -5.24 -10.23
C ALA A 78 -12.02 -3.73 -9.99
N TRP A 79 -10.86 -3.10 -10.20
CA TRP A 79 -10.67 -1.66 -10.02
C TRP A 79 -10.57 -1.00 -11.39
N THR A 80 -11.15 0.19 -11.51
CA THR A 80 -11.24 0.88 -12.80
C THR A 80 -10.25 2.03 -12.86
N LYS A 81 -9.54 2.11 -14.00
CA LYS A 81 -8.75 3.31 -14.29
C LYS A 81 -9.64 4.26 -15.07
N TYR A 82 -9.90 5.41 -14.47
CA TYR A 82 -10.74 6.43 -15.09
C TYR A 82 -9.92 7.41 -15.89
N SER A 83 -10.58 8.07 -16.85
CA SER A 83 -9.97 9.11 -17.64
C SER A 83 -9.57 10.30 -16.76
N ALA A 84 -8.52 11.00 -17.16
CA ALA A 84 -8.12 12.23 -16.48
C ALA A 84 -9.21 13.33 -16.58
N LEU A 85 -10.19 13.15 -17.45
CA LEU A 85 -11.32 14.07 -17.57
C LEU A 85 -12.40 13.83 -16.51
N THR A 86 -12.21 12.81 -15.67
CA THR A 86 -13.17 12.46 -14.61
C THR A 86 -12.45 12.39 -13.24
N PRO A 87 -11.90 13.54 -12.77
CA PRO A 87 -11.08 13.51 -11.54
C PRO A 87 -11.85 13.07 -10.30
N VAL A 88 -13.15 13.31 -10.23
CA VAL A 88 -13.95 12.88 -9.10
C VAL A 88 -14.03 11.36 -9.04
N LEU A 89 -14.22 10.71 -10.20
CA LEU A 89 -14.27 9.26 -10.25
C LEU A 89 -12.92 8.65 -9.93
N GLN A 90 -11.83 9.27 -10.39
CA GLN A 90 -10.49 8.82 -10.05
C GLN A 90 -10.27 8.87 -8.54
N ARG A 91 -10.64 9.97 -7.92
CA ARG A 91 -10.48 10.13 -6.47
C ARG A 91 -11.31 9.10 -5.70
N ASP A 92 -12.55 8.89 -6.12
CA ASP A 92 -13.43 7.95 -5.44
C ASP A 92 -12.86 6.53 -5.53
N GLU A 93 -12.29 6.15 -6.67
CA GLU A 93 -11.68 4.84 -6.82
C GLU A 93 -10.45 4.70 -5.92
N ILE A 94 -9.65 5.75 -5.79
CA ILE A 94 -8.49 5.75 -4.88
C ILE A 94 -8.96 5.52 -3.45
N LEU A 95 -9.98 6.24 -3.01
CA LEU A 95 -10.51 6.11 -1.65
C LEU A 95 -11.11 4.73 -1.41
N ASP A 96 -11.84 4.20 -2.38
CA ASP A 96 -12.43 2.88 -2.26
C ASP A 96 -11.35 1.81 -2.15
N PHE A 97 -10.28 1.94 -2.92
CA PHE A 97 -9.18 0.99 -2.84
C PHE A 97 -8.46 1.07 -1.50
N GLN A 98 -8.24 2.29 -0.99
CA GLN A 98 -7.64 2.46 0.33
C GLN A 98 -8.48 1.78 1.41
N ASN A 99 -9.80 1.98 1.35
CA ASN A 99 -10.72 1.37 2.32
C ASN A 99 -10.71 -0.15 2.21
N PHE A 100 -10.63 -0.67 0.98
CA PHE A 100 -10.55 -2.11 0.75
C PHE A 100 -9.30 -2.70 1.41
N ILE A 101 -8.15 -2.09 1.17
CA ILE A 101 -6.89 -2.58 1.74
C ILE A 101 -6.90 -2.46 3.26
N PHE A 102 -7.40 -1.34 3.78
CA PHE A 102 -7.52 -1.16 5.23
C PHE A 102 -8.41 -2.24 5.84
N SER A 103 -9.55 -2.50 5.22
CA SER A 103 -10.52 -3.46 5.73
C SER A 103 -9.96 -4.88 5.75
N GLU A 104 -9.25 -5.28 4.67
CA GLU A 104 -8.62 -6.59 4.65
C GLU A 104 -7.55 -6.72 5.72
N CYS A 105 -6.78 -5.67 5.91
CA CYS A 105 -5.77 -5.64 6.95
C CYS A 105 -6.42 -5.72 8.34
N PHE A 106 -7.47 -4.93 8.55
CA PHE A 106 -8.19 -4.89 9.83
C PHE A 106 -8.69 -6.28 10.24
N ASP A 107 -9.16 -7.06 9.27
CA ASP A 107 -9.69 -8.40 9.52
C ASP A 107 -8.61 -9.36 10.03
N THR A 108 -7.33 -9.02 9.87
CA THR A 108 -6.23 -9.84 10.37
C THR A 108 -5.76 -9.43 11.77
N ILE A 109 -6.32 -8.37 12.33
CA ILE A 109 -5.93 -7.93 13.68
C ILE A 109 -6.50 -8.90 14.70
N PRO A 110 -5.67 -9.41 15.62
CA PRO A 110 -6.18 -10.30 16.67
C PRO A 110 -7.23 -9.60 17.52
N GLN A 111 -8.30 -10.32 17.87
CA GLN A 111 -9.40 -9.79 18.67
C GLN A 111 -9.35 -10.30 20.11
#